data_207e0b58a0b731ae6cb5297a6eaec895
#
_entry.id   207e0b58a0b731ae6cb5297a6eaec895
#
_cell.length_a   1.000
_cell.length_b   1.000
_cell.length_c   1.000
_cell.angle_alpha   90.00
_cell.angle_beta   90.00
_cell.angle_gamma   90.00
#
_symmetry.space_group_name_H-M   'P 1'
#
loop_
_entity.id
_entity.type
_entity.pdbx_description
1 polymer ?
#
loop_
_entity_poly.entity_id
_entity_poly.type
_entity_poly.pdbx_seq_one_letter_code
_entity_poly.pdbx_strand_id
1 'polypeptide(L)'
;MSNALLRLRESSHNFSSTEKEIARIILDNPQLVVDLSVHALAKHTFSSASTIVRLCNHIGYSGYKEFRWAVTYELAQREQTRKIEQKEIARSDSLEEIIEKITYLNIISLEETSSLMDVNVLRQCVDQIKKAKVVYLFGMGASLVAAKDAYLKFLRLNKLCIINEDWHSQLLQARNATADDVAIVISYSGATVEAIECMKALKENKTPIIAITRFVQSPVSDLADYKLYTAANESVFRSGAMSSRLSQLNIIDILYTALANDSYEQTLEQLSRTHIHKPGSSIG
;
A
#
# COMPACT_ATOMS: atom_id res chain seq x y z
N MET A 1 -14.02 -3.30 -1.60
CA MET A 1 -14.72 -4.13 -0.61
C MET A 1 -13.84 -4.27 0.60
N SER A 2 -14.40 -4.28 1.80
CA SER A 2 -13.62 -3.98 3.00
C SER A 2 -12.89 -5.22 3.51
N ASN A 3 -11.60 -5.11 3.67
CA ASN A 3 -10.76 -6.08 4.36
C ASN A 3 -10.77 -5.74 5.87
N ALA A 4 -11.86 -6.12 6.53
CA ALA A 4 -12.16 -5.71 7.90
C ALA A 4 -11.12 -6.23 8.91
N LEU A 5 -10.70 -7.47 8.75
CA LEU A 5 -9.71 -8.11 9.62
C LEU A 5 -8.30 -7.54 9.40
N LEU A 6 -7.98 -7.17 8.15
CA LEU A 6 -6.72 -6.48 7.86
C LEU A 6 -6.68 -5.10 8.53
N ARG A 7 -7.74 -4.30 8.37
CA ARG A 7 -7.83 -2.98 9.03
C ARG A 7 -7.71 -3.11 10.53
N LEU A 8 -8.38 -4.10 11.13
CA LEU A 8 -8.29 -4.37 12.56
C LEU A 8 -6.86 -4.71 12.99
N ARG A 9 -6.17 -5.56 12.23
CA ARG A 9 -4.80 -5.96 12.50
C ARG A 9 -3.82 -4.79 12.39
N GLU A 10 -3.88 -4.07 11.28
CA GLU A 10 -2.91 -3.01 10.97
C GLU A 10 -3.11 -1.75 11.84
N SER A 11 -4.37 -1.47 12.25
CA SER A 11 -4.67 -0.35 13.15
C SER A 11 -4.38 -0.63 14.64
N SER A 12 -4.03 -1.87 14.98
CA SER A 12 -3.87 -2.29 16.39
C SER A 12 -2.84 -1.50 17.19
N HIS A 13 -1.87 -0.89 16.53
CA HIS A 13 -0.85 -0.05 17.18
C HIS A 13 -1.43 1.23 17.81
N ASN A 14 -2.53 1.74 17.26
CA ASN A 14 -3.20 2.97 17.72
C ASN A 14 -4.31 2.71 18.75
N PHE A 15 -4.51 1.46 19.16
CA PHE A 15 -5.60 1.08 20.08
C PHE A 15 -5.20 1.23 21.55
N SER A 16 -6.17 1.57 22.38
CA SER A 16 -6.03 1.46 23.84
C SER A 16 -5.80 -0.01 24.24
N SER A 17 -5.35 -0.25 25.47
CA SER A 17 -5.11 -1.61 25.98
C SER A 17 -6.34 -2.52 25.85
N THR A 18 -7.53 -1.99 26.16
CA THR A 18 -8.80 -2.72 26.03
C THR A 18 -9.14 -3.00 24.55
N GLU A 19 -8.97 -2.05 23.68
CA GLU A 19 -9.22 -2.22 22.24
C GLU A 19 -8.24 -3.21 21.60
N LYS A 20 -6.98 -3.23 22.04
CA LYS A 20 -5.98 -4.23 21.62
C LYS A 20 -6.41 -5.64 22.00
N GLU A 21 -6.92 -5.82 23.21
CA GLU A 21 -7.38 -7.14 23.66
C GLU A 21 -8.63 -7.59 22.90
N ILE A 22 -9.59 -6.70 22.64
CA ILE A 22 -10.76 -6.99 21.81
C ILE A 22 -10.31 -7.37 20.38
N ALA A 23 -9.41 -6.59 19.81
CA ALA A 23 -8.89 -6.83 18.46
C ALA A 23 -8.16 -8.18 18.38
N ARG A 24 -7.34 -8.53 19.40
CA ARG A 24 -6.68 -9.84 19.48
C ARG A 24 -7.68 -10.97 19.49
N ILE A 25 -8.70 -10.91 20.36
CA ILE A 25 -9.74 -11.96 20.46
C ILE A 25 -10.50 -12.12 19.13
N ILE A 26 -10.83 -11.01 18.46
CA ILE A 26 -11.50 -11.04 17.16
C ILE A 26 -10.59 -11.64 16.07
N LEU A 27 -9.30 -11.27 16.06
CA LEU A 27 -8.34 -11.79 15.08
C LEU A 27 -8.05 -13.28 15.28
N ASP A 28 -8.02 -13.75 16.56
CA ASP A 28 -7.85 -15.16 16.90
C ASP A 28 -9.08 -15.99 16.49
N ASN A 29 -10.28 -15.41 16.60
CA ASN A 29 -11.52 -16.08 16.21
C ASN A 29 -12.53 -15.09 15.59
N PRO A 30 -12.41 -14.75 14.30
CA PRO A 30 -13.32 -13.81 13.63
C PRO A 30 -14.78 -14.28 13.57
N GLN A 31 -15.04 -15.58 13.70
CA GLN A 31 -16.38 -16.13 13.71
C GLN A 31 -17.24 -15.57 14.85
N LEU A 32 -16.62 -15.17 15.96
CA LEU A 32 -17.30 -14.49 17.07
C LEU A 32 -18.04 -13.21 16.63
N VAL A 33 -17.49 -12.48 15.66
CA VAL A 33 -18.14 -11.27 15.12
C VAL A 33 -19.38 -11.64 14.30
N VAL A 34 -19.33 -12.76 13.59
CA VAL A 34 -20.46 -13.24 12.78
C VAL A 34 -21.61 -13.74 13.66
N ASP A 35 -21.29 -14.51 14.69
CA ASP A 35 -22.26 -15.24 15.50
C ASP A 35 -22.86 -14.38 16.62
N LEU A 36 -22.10 -13.39 17.14
CA LEU A 36 -22.50 -12.65 18.32
C LEU A 36 -23.09 -11.27 17.99
N SER A 37 -24.05 -10.83 18.81
CA SER A 37 -24.45 -9.42 18.85
C SER A 37 -23.35 -8.57 19.52
N VAL A 38 -23.41 -7.24 19.34
CA VAL A 38 -22.46 -6.31 19.99
C VAL A 38 -22.42 -6.49 21.52
N HIS A 39 -23.59 -6.75 22.15
CA HIS A 39 -23.69 -6.97 23.58
C HIS A 39 -23.09 -8.32 24.00
N ALA A 40 -23.32 -9.36 23.21
CA ALA A 40 -22.75 -10.68 23.45
C ALA A 40 -21.22 -10.69 23.26
N LEU A 41 -20.73 -10.01 22.22
CA LEU A 41 -19.30 -9.85 21.99
C LEU A 41 -18.64 -9.02 23.11
N ALA A 42 -19.30 -7.95 23.58
CA ALA A 42 -18.82 -7.15 24.71
C ALA A 42 -18.67 -8.00 25.99
N LYS A 43 -19.68 -8.85 26.28
CA LYS A 43 -19.58 -9.81 27.38
C LYS A 43 -18.45 -10.80 27.20
N HIS A 44 -18.27 -11.33 25.99
CA HIS A 44 -17.21 -12.30 25.68
C HIS A 44 -15.80 -11.71 25.81
N THR A 45 -15.65 -10.43 25.47
CA THR A 45 -14.36 -9.70 25.51
C THR A 45 -14.17 -8.92 26.82
N PHE A 46 -14.99 -9.13 27.84
CA PHE A 46 -14.96 -8.40 29.11
C PHE A 46 -14.93 -6.89 28.95
N SER A 47 -15.69 -6.36 27.98
CA SER A 47 -15.72 -4.95 27.60
C SER A 47 -17.15 -4.39 27.57
N SER A 48 -17.31 -3.14 27.08
CA SER A 48 -18.62 -2.56 26.86
C SER A 48 -18.99 -2.50 25.38
N ALA A 49 -20.28 -2.53 25.06
CA ALA A 49 -20.77 -2.36 23.69
C ALA A 49 -20.27 -1.04 23.06
N SER A 50 -20.18 0.03 23.87
CA SER A 50 -19.64 1.31 23.41
C SER A 50 -18.15 1.24 23.04
N THR A 51 -17.36 0.44 23.75
CA THR A 51 -15.94 0.22 23.41
C THR A 51 -15.80 -0.51 22.09
N ILE A 52 -16.64 -1.53 21.83
CA ILE A 52 -16.64 -2.24 20.53
C ILE A 52 -17.04 -1.30 19.39
N VAL A 53 -18.09 -0.48 19.58
CA VAL A 53 -18.52 0.49 18.56
C VAL A 53 -17.40 1.51 18.29
N ARG A 54 -16.71 1.99 19.32
CA ARG A 54 -15.57 2.90 19.17
C ARG A 54 -14.42 2.24 18.40
N LEU A 55 -14.09 0.98 18.68
CA LEU A 55 -13.12 0.20 17.92
C LEU A 55 -13.51 0.13 16.44
N CYS A 56 -14.79 -0.16 16.12
CA CYS A 56 -15.28 -0.18 14.75
C CYS A 56 -15.10 1.18 14.06
N ASN A 57 -15.39 2.28 14.77
CA ASN A 57 -15.20 3.63 14.22
C ASN A 57 -13.72 3.95 13.97
N HIS A 58 -12.80 3.52 14.84
CA HIS A 58 -11.37 3.70 14.67
C HIS A 58 -10.82 3.04 13.39
N ILE A 59 -11.44 1.93 12.96
CA ILE A 59 -11.05 1.20 11.74
C ILE A 59 -11.90 1.57 10.52
N GLY A 60 -12.71 2.65 10.63
CA GLY A 60 -13.42 3.26 9.50
C GLY A 60 -14.78 2.65 9.19
N TYR A 61 -15.44 1.99 10.16
CA TYR A 61 -16.82 1.53 10.03
C TYR A 61 -17.75 2.43 10.84
N SER A 62 -18.97 2.66 10.36
CA SER A 62 -19.99 3.48 11.06
C SER A 62 -20.53 2.82 12.33
N GLY A 63 -20.17 1.57 12.59
CA GLY A 63 -20.54 0.82 13.79
C GLY A 63 -20.41 -0.69 13.63
N TYR A 64 -20.83 -1.42 14.67
CA TYR A 64 -20.67 -2.87 14.73
C TYR A 64 -21.42 -3.63 13.62
N LYS A 65 -22.60 -3.14 13.21
CA LYS A 65 -23.42 -3.80 12.17
C LYS A 65 -22.68 -3.83 10.83
N GLU A 66 -22.07 -2.71 10.44
CA GLU A 66 -21.31 -2.62 9.21
C GLU A 66 -20.02 -3.44 9.30
N PHE A 67 -19.30 -3.36 10.41
CA PHE A 67 -18.12 -4.18 10.65
C PHE A 67 -18.44 -5.68 10.59
N ARG A 68 -19.53 -6.12 11.27
CA ARG A 68 -19.99 -7.51 11.23
C ARG A 68 -20.28 -7.98 9.81
N TRP A 69 -20.99 -7.18 9.04
CA TRP A 69 -21.27 -7.51 7.63
C TRP A 69 -19.99 -7.67 6.83
N ALA A 70 -19.03 -6.76 7.00
CA ALA A 70 -17.75 -6.79 6.34
C ALA A 70 -16.92 -8.04 6.69
N VAL A 71 -16.88 -8.43 8.00
CA VAL A 71 -16.21 -9.66 8.45
C VAL A 71 -16.92 -10.90 7.89
N THR A 72 -18.26 -10.94 7.91
CA THR A 72 -19.03 -12.06 7.35
C THR A 72 -18.71 -12.28 5.88
N TYR A 73 -18.71 -11.20 5.11
CA TYR A 73 -18.39 -11.26 3.69
C TYR A 73 -16.95 -11.73 3.44
N GLU A 74 -15.99 -11.22 4.23
CA GLU A 74 -14.60 -11.61 4.13
C GLU A 74 -14.39 -13.10 4.44
N LEU A 75 -15.05 -13.62 5.50
CA LEU A 75 -14.96 -15.04 5.86
C LEU A 75 -15.62 -15.95 4.81
N ALA A 76 -16.75 -15.54 4.23
CA ALA A 76 -17.41 -16.29 3.17
C ALA A 76 -16.53 -16.38 1.90
N GLN A 77 -15.84 -15.30 1.54
CA GLN A 77 -14.86 -15.33 0.45
C GLN A 77 -13.67 -16.25 0.76
N ARG A 78 -13.16 -16.21 2.00
CA ARG A 78 -12.08 -17.09 2.45
C ARG A 78 -12.48 -18.56 2.41
N GLU A 79 -13.73 -18.91 2.68
CA GLU A 79 -14.21 -20.30 2.58
C GLU A 79 -14.22 -20.84 1.15
N GLN A 80 -14.50 -20.00 0.17
CA GLN A 80 -14.39 -20.39 -1.24
C GLN A 80 -12.93 -20.62 -1.67
N THR A 81 -11.99 -19.92 -1.02
CA THR A 81 -10.55 -20.01 -1.30
C THR A 81 -9.83 -21.09 -0.46
N ARG A 82 -10.52 -21.70 0.49
CA ARG A 82 -10.00 -22.65 1.50
C ARG A 82 -9.44 -23.97 0.96
N LYS A 83 -9.43 -24.17 -0.35
CA LYS A 83 -8.77 -25.35 -0.96
C LYS A 83 -7.26 -25.26 -1.06
N ILE A 84 -6.71 -24.05 -0.91
CA ILE A 84 -5.25 -23.88 -0.78
C ILE A 84 -5.00 -23.47 0.67
N GLU A 85 -4.61 -24.46 1.51
CA GLU A 85 -4.19 -24.16 2.88
C GLU A 85 -3.13 -23.06 2.83
N GLN A 86 -3.36 -21.95 3.54
CA GLN A 86 -2.39 -20.87 3.75
C GLN A 86 -1.21 -21.36 4.61
N LYS A 87 -0.49 -22.36 4.12
CA LYS A 87 0.74 -22.78 4.77
C LYS A 87 1.85 -21.87 4.29
N GLU A 88 2.59 -21.32 5.21
CA GLU A 88 3.89 -20.73 4.91
C GLU A 88 4.69 -21.72 4.04
N ILE A 89 5.58 -21.19 3.20
CA ILE A 89 6.45 -22.03 2.38
C ILE A 89 7.26 -22.91 3.31
N ALA A 90 7.04 -24.21 3.21
CA ALA A 90 7.72 -25.22 4.01
C ALA A 90 8.93 -25.78 3.24
N ARG A 91 9.93 -26.24 3.97
CA ARG A 91 11.11 -26.88 3.36
C ARG A 91 10.77 -28.14 2.55
N SER A 92 9.63 -28.77 2.86
CA SER A 92 9.13 -29.98 2.20
C SER A 92 8.24 -29.70 1.00
N ASP A 93 7.95 -28.41 0.66
CA ASP A 93 7.07 -28.10 -0.46
C ASP A 93 7.66 -28.57 -1.79
N SER A 94 6.84 -29.16 -2.62
CA SER A 94 7.17 -29.46 -4.01
C SER A 94 7.27 -28.18 -4.84
N LEU A 95 7.82 -28.24 -6.04
CA LEU A 95 7.88 -27.09 -6.94
C LEU A 95 6.46 -26.60 -7.31
N GLU A 96 5.52 -27.52 -7.49
CA GLU A 96 4.11 -27.23 -7.78
C GLU A 96 3.48 -26.45 -6.63
N GLU A 97 3.68 -26.90 -5.37
CA GLU A 97 3.19 -26.20 -4.18
C GLU A 97 3.82 -24.82 -4.01
N ILE A 98 5.11 -24.65 -4.33
CA ILE A 98 5.78 -23.35 -4.31
C ILE A 98 5.17 -22.41 -5.33
N ILE A 99 4.91 -22.87 -6.57
CA ILE A 99 4.27 -22.08 -7.63
C ILE A 99 2.89 -21.58 -7.15
N GLU A 100 2.06 -22.48 -6.63
CA GLU A 100 0.72 -22.15 -6.15
C GLU A 100 0.75 -21.18 -4.98
N LYS A 101 1.58 -21.44 -3.95
CA LYS A 101 1.69 -20.61 -2.76
C LYS A 101 2.19 -19.19 -3.06
N ILE A 102 3.26 -19.06 -3.86
CA ILE A 102 3.80 -17.74 -4.22
C ILE A 102 2.79 -16.96 -5.04
N THR A 103 2.16 -17.59 -6.02
CA THR A 103 1.14 -16.93 -6.84
C THR A 103 -0.03 -16.45 -5.99
N TYR A 104 -0.53 -17.31 -5.10
CA TYR A 104 -1.62 -16.98 -4.19
C TYR A 104 -1.27 -15.83 -3.24
N LEU A 105 -0.09 -15.84 -2.59
CA LEU A 105 0.35 -14.77 -1.70
C LEU A 105 0.43 -13.43 -2.43
N ASN A 106 0.87 -13.43 -3.69
CA ASN A 106 0.92 -12.24 -4.50
C ASN A 106 -0.49 -11.70 -4.82
N ILE A 107 -1.43 -12.56 -5.18
CA ILE A 107 -2.84 -12.18 -5.44
C ILE A 107 -3.45 -11.54 -4.18
N ILE A 108 -3.34 -12.19 -3.03
CA ILE A 108 -3.87 -11.65 -1.76
C ILE A 108 -3.24 -10.30 -1.42
N SER A 109 -1.93 -10.15 -1.59
CA SER A 109 -1.26 -8.87 -1.33
C SER A 109 -1.76 -7.73 -2.22
N LEU A 110 -2.09 -8.02 -3.49
CA LEU A 110 -2.68 -7.05 -4.41
C LEU A 110 -4.13 -6.70 -4.03
N GLU A 111 -4.96 -7.68 -3.69
CA GLU A 111 -6.34 -7.47 -3.25
C GLU A 111 -6.40 -6.66 -1.95
N GLU A 112 -5.59 -7.03 -0.96
CA GLU A 112 -5.47 -6.31 0.30
C GLU A 112 -4.97 -4.87 0.09
N THR A 113 -3.97 -4.66 -0.76
CA THR A 113 -3.47 -3.32 -1.12
C THR A 113 -4.57 -2.48 -1.77
N SER A 114 -5.32 -3.05 -2.71
CA SER A 114 -6.46 -2.38 -3.35
C SER A 114 -7.52 -1.95 -2.33
N SER A 115 -7.79 -2.78 -1.32
CA SER A 115 -8.79 -2.48 -0.29
C SER A 115 -8.36 -1.37 0.69
N LEU A 116 -7.07 -1.10 0.82
CA LEU A 116 -6.52 0.00 1.63
C LEU A 116 -6.49 1.34 0.87
N MET A 117 -6.77 1.34 -0.43
CA MET A 117 -6.67 2.55 -1.24
C MET A 117 -7.82 3.52 -0.95
N ASP A 118 -7.48 4.72 -0.49
CA ASP A 118 -8.42 5.84 -0.38
C ASP A 118 -8.43 6.63 -1.69
N VAL A 119 -9.58 6.66 -2.35
CA VAL A 119 -9.78 7.34 -3.65
C VAL A 119 -9.53 8.86 -3.55
N ASN A 120 -9.83 9.49 -2.41
CA ASN A 120 -9.62 10.92 -2.24
C ASN A 120 -8.13 11.23 -2.09
N VAL A 121 -7.39 10.41 -1.33
CA VAL A 121 -5.93 10.53 -1.21
C VAL A 121 -5.27 10.26 -2.56
N LEU A 122 -5.72 9.23 -3.29
CA LEU A 122 -5.21 8.95 -4.64
C LEU A 122 -5.41 10.16 -5.57
N ARG A 123 -6.60 10.77 -5.57
CA ARG A 123 -6.88 11.98 -6.36
C ARG A 123 -5.93 13.12 -6.00
N GLN A 124 -5.73 13.37 -4.70
CA GLN A 124 -4.78 14.38 -4.25
C GLN A 124 -3.34 14.09 -4.72
N CYS A 125 -2.91 12.83 -4.68
CA CYS A 125 -1.60 12.42 -5.21
C CYS A 125 -1.46 12.72 -6.71
N VAL A 126 -2.49 12.38 -7.50
CA VAL A 126 -2.54 12.67 -8.95
C VAL A 126 -2.44 14.18 -9.20
N ASP A 127 -3.21 14.99 -8.45
CA ASP A 127 -3.18 16.45 -8.57
C ASP A 127 -1.82 17.04 -8.24
N GLN A 128 -1.14 16.53 -7.20
CA GLN A 128 0.21 16.96 -6.84
C GLN A 128 1.21 16.61 -7.95
N ILE A 129 1.17 15.39 -8.46
CA ILE A 129 2.06 14.96 -9.54
C ILE A 129 1.83 15.80 -10.80
N LYS A 130 0.58 16.11 -11.14
CA LYS A 130 0.25 16.99 -12.29
C LYS A 130 0.87 18.36 -12.18
N LYS A 131 0.68 19.01 -11.04
CA LYS A 131 1.10 20.40 -10.78
C LYS A 131 2.62 20.54 -10.64
N ALA A 132 3.30 19.51 -10.15
CA ALA A 132 4.71 19.57 -9.84
C ALA A 132 5.56 19.88 -11.08
N LYS A 133 6.61 20.69 -10.90
CA LYS A 133 7.63 20.93 -11.93
C LYS A 133 8.49 19.69 -12.14
N VAL A 134 8.92 19.06 -11.04
CA VAL A 134 9.73 17.84 -11.03
C VAL A 134 9.12 16.84 -10.06
N VAL A 135 9.12 15.57 -10.43
CA VAL A 135 8.80 14.44 -9.53
C VAL A 135 10.10 13.79 -9.09
N TYR A 136 10.42 13.91 -7.82
CA TYR A 136 11.56 13.24 -7.23
C TYR A 136 11.17 11.85 -6.72
N LEU A 137 11.93 10.83 -7.10
CA LEU A 137 11.64 9.43 -6.76
C LEU A 137 12.72 8.88 -5.84
N PHE A 138 12.28 8.39 -4.69
CA PHE A 138 13.15 7.87 -3.62
C PHE A 138 12.79 6.43 -3.27
N GLY A 139 13.80 5.62 -3.06
CA GLY A 139 13.64 4.23 -2.62
C GLY A 139 14.98 3.54 -2.46
N MET A 140 15.03 2.52 -1.61
CA MET A 140 16.23 1.72 -1.37
C MET A 140 15.94 0.24 -1.61
N GLY A 141 16.92 -0.51 -2.10
CA GLY A 141 16.79 -1.94 -2.36
C GLY A 141 15.61 -2.29 -3.28
N ALA A 142 14.70 -3.14 -2.84
CA ALA A 142 13.53 -3.55 -3.61
C ALA A 142 12.56 -2.38 -3.92
N SER A 143 12.48 -1.40 -3.03
CA SER A 143 11.65 -0.19 -3.25
C SER A 143 12.24 0.71 -4.33
N LEU A 144 13.56 0.68 -4.57
CA LEU A 144 14.18 1.38 -5.68
C LEU A 144 13.73 0.80 -7.03
N VAL A 145 13.45 -0.50 -7.09
CA VAL A 145 12.90 -1.13 -8.31
C VAL A 145 11.54 -0.52 -8.67
N ALA A 146 10.66 -0.34 -7.68
CA ALA A 146 9.37 0.31 -7.90
C ALA A 146 9.53 1.80 -8.28
N ALA A 147 10.49 2.50 -7.68
CA ALA A 147 10.81 3.88 -8.05
C ALA A 147 11.32 3.99 -9.50
N LYS A 148 12.15 3.04 -9.96
CA LYS A 148 12.61 2.98 -11.36
C LYS A 148 11.46 2.68 -12.32
N ASP A 149 10.53 1.83 -11.96
CA ASP A 149 9.33 1.57 -12.75
C ASP A 149 8.48 2.83 -12.89
N ALA A 150 8.25 3.56 -11.78
CA ALA A 150 7.57 4.85 -11.80
C ALA A 150 8.26 5.85 -12.73
N TYR A 151 9.60 5.95 -12.67
CA TYR A 151 10.39 6.81 -13.56
C TYR A 151 10.12 6.50 -15.03
N LEU A 152 10.20 5.23 -15.43
CA LEU A 152 10.00 4.80 -16.82
C LEU A 152 8.58 5.10 -17.30
N LYS A 153 7.57 4.92 -16.44
CA LYS A 153 6.17 5.20 -16.75
C LYS A 153 5.90 6.69 -16.90
N PHE A 154 6.35 7.51 -15.95
CA PHE A 154 6.13 8.96 -15.98
C PHE A 154 6.90 9.65 -17.11
N LEU A 155 8.08 9.12 -17.49
CA LEU A 155 8.81 9.59 -18.66
C LEU A 155 7.96 9.48 -19.94
N ARG A 156 7.15 8.43 -20.08
CA ARG A 156 6.24 8.28 -21.22
C ARG A 156 5.13 9.31 -21.25
N LEU A 157 4.75 9.87 -20.11
CA LEU A 157 3.78 10.96 -19.98
C LEU A 157 4.45 12.35 -20.11
N ASN A 158 5.72 12.41 -20.49
CA ASN A 158 6.52 13.64 -20.54
C ASN A 158 6.59 14.36 -19.19
N LYS A 159 6.50 13.61 -18.08
CA LYS A 159 6.66 14.17 -16.74
C LYS A 159 8.13 14.14 -16.35
N LEU A 160 8.68 15.32 -16.05
CA LEU A 160 10.07 15.42 -15.61
C LEU A 160 10.22 14.72 -14.25
N CYS A 161 11.05 13.67 -14.23
CA CYS A 161 11.32 12.87 -13.03
C CYS A 161 12.82 12.78 -12.79
N ILE A 162 13.20 12.77 -11.53
CA ILE A 162 14.60 12.58 -11.10
C ILE A 162 14.64 11.37 -10.15
N ILE A 163 15.58 10.46 -10.44
CA ILE A 163 15.85 9.27 -9.62
C ILE A 163 17.36 9.03 -9.58
N ASN A 164 17.87 8.63 -8.43
CA ASN A 164 19.24 8.16 -8.25
C ASN A 164 19.29 6.85 -7.49
N GLU A 165 20.35 6.08 -7.68
CA GLU A 165 20.49 4.75 -7.10
C GLU A 165 21.14 4.77 -5.72
N ASP A 166 22.09 5.69 -5.54
CA ASP A 166 22.83 5.82 -4.29
C ASP A 166 22.18 6.84 -3.34
N TRP A 167 22.30 6.56 -2.05
CA TRP A 167 21.72 7.39 -1.00
C TRP A 167 22.26 8.83 -0.98
N HIS A 168 23.54 9.01 -1.19
CA HIS A 168 24.14 10.36 -1.13
C HIS A 168 23.52 11.28 -2.20
N SER A 169 23.40 10.79 -3.43
CA SER A 169 22.73 11.51 -4.51
C SER A 169 21.24 11.72 -4.25
N GLN A 170 20.53 10.74 -3.66
CA GLN A 170 19.13 10.91 -3.25
C GLN A 170 19.01 12.02 -2.20
N LEU A 171 19.89 12.09 -1.21
CA LEU A 171 19.87 13.15 -0.19
C LEU A 171 20.16 14.53 -0.79
N LEU A 172 21.11 14.64 -1.73
CA LEU A 172 21.36 15.90 -2.45
C LEU A 172 20.13 16.34 -3.24
N GLN A 173 19.43 15.42 -3.90
CA GLN A 173 18.17 15.72 -4.59
C GLN A 173 17.10 16.22 -3.62
N ALA A 174 16.93 15.56 -2.48
CA ALA A 174 15.96 15.96 -1.47
C ALA A 174 16.23 17.38 -0.93
N ARG A 175 17.52 17.76 -0.80
CA ARG A 175 17.92 19.11 -0.40
C ARG A 175 17.71 20.17 -1.48
N ASN A 176 17.70 19.79 -2.74
CA ASN A 176 17.49 20.69 -3.88
C ASN A 176 16.03 20.81 -4.31
N ALA A 177 15.16 19.90 -3.88
CA ALA A 177 13.74 19.93 -4.18
C ALA A 177 13.07 21.17 -3.55
N THR A 178 12.03 21.68 -4.18
CA THR A 178 11.32 22.90 -3.78
C THR A 178 9.83 22.64 -3.53
N ALA A 179 9.10 23.65 -3.06
CA ALA A 179 7.65 23.59 -2.88
C ALA A 179 6.85 23.45 -4.20
N ASP A 180 7.48 23.74 -5.36
CA ASP A 180 6.87 23.56 -6.68
C ASP A 180 7.02 22.14 -7.23
N ASP A 181 7.72 21.27 -6.51
CA ASP A 181 8.00 19.89 -6.87
C ASP A 181 7.13 18.93 -6.04
N VAL A 182 7.23 17.63 -6.31
CA VAL A 182 6.65 16.58 -5.47
C VAL A 182 7.65 15.42 -5.31
N ALA A 183 7.69 14.84 -4.13
CA ALA A 183 8.48 13.65 -3.85
C ALA A 183 7.58 12.43 -3.70
N ILE A 184 7.95 11.32 -4.33
CA ILE A 184 7.39 9.99 -4.09
C ILE A 184 8.45 9.18 -3.36
N VAL A 185 8.19 8.85 -2.10
CA VAL A 185 9.10 8.08 -1.24
C VAL A 185 8.53 6.68 -1.02
N ILE A 186 9.26 5.67 -1.47
CA ILE A 186 8.84 4.27 -1.39
C ILE A 186 9.67 3.57 -0.32
N SER A 187 9.01 3.14 0.76
CA SER A 187 9.64 2.39 1.85
C SER A 187 8.64 1.45 2.49
N TYR A 188 8.75 0.15 2.21
CA TYR A 188 7.83 -0.84 2.76
C TYR A 188 7.83 -0.85 4.30
N SER A 189 9.00 -0.89 4.93
CA SER A 189 9.10 -0.92 6.39
C SER A 189 8.64 0.37 7.07
N GLY A 190 8.67 1.50 6.34
CA GLY A 190 8.45 2.83 6.90
C GLY A 190 9.52 3.31 7.87
N ALA A 191 10.62 2.55 8.02
CA ALA A 191 11.70 2.80 8.98
C ALA A 191 13.09 2.83 8.33
N THR A 192 13.19 2.91 7.01
CA THR A 192 14.46 3.02 6.29
C THR A 192 15.11 4.38 6.61
N VAL A 193 16.28 4.37 7.23
CA VAL A 193 16.95 5.58 7.72
C VAL A 193 17.23 6.56 6.58
N GLU A 194 17.70 6.06 5.45
CA GLU A 194 18.00 6.84 4.25
C GLU A 194 16.76 7.56 3.69
N ALA A 195 15.62 6.89 3.69
CA ALA A 195 14.34 7.48 3.26
C ALA A 195 13.89 8.58 4.24
N ILE A 196 14.01 8.33 5.55
CA ILE A 196 13.66 9.28 6.59
C ILE A 196 14.50 10.56 6.49
N GLU A 197 15.82 10.44 6.28
CA GLU A 197 16.70 11.60 6.13
C GLU A 197 16.38 12.41 4.87
N CYS A 198 16.06 11.76 3.74
CA CYS A 198 15.56 12.46 2.56
C CYS A 198 14.23 13.19 2.85
N MET A 199 13.30 12.54 3.56
CA MET A 199 12.01 13.16 3.89
C MET A 199 12.14 14.35 4.81
N LYS A 200 13.06 14.35 5.76
CA LYS A 200 13.36 15.53 6.62
C LYS A 200 13.81 16.71 5.77
N ALA A 201 14.75 16.50 4.85
CA ALA A 201 15.22 17.54 3.94
C ALA A 201 14.10 18.08 3.03
N LEU A 202 13.23 17.20 2.52
CA LEU A 202 12.04 17.59 1.72
C LEU A 202 11.07 18.44 2.55
N LYS A 203 10.84 18.10 3.83
CA LYS A 203 9.96 18.89 4.73
C LYS A 203 10.54 20.27 5.01
N GLU A 204 11.86 20.39 5.23
CA GLU A 204 12.53 21.70 5.38
C GLU A 204 12.28 22.60 4.18
N ASN A 205 12.28 22.03 2.97
CA ASN A 205 12.01 22.74 1.71
C ASN A 205 10.52 22.89 1.37
N LYS A 206 9.63 22.39 2.22
CA LYS A 206 8.16 22.37 2.00
C LYS A 206 7.74 21.64 0.72
N THR A 207 8.54 20.70 0.27
CA THR A 207 8.20 19.85 -0.88
C THR A 207 7.11 18.86 -0.47
N PRO A 208 5.97 18.78 -1.15
CA PRO A 208 4.92 17.79 -0.88
C PRO A 208 5.45 16.36 -1.01
N ILE A 209 5.11 15.49 -0.04
CA ILE A 209 5.61 14.12 0.03
C ILE A 209 4.46 13.11 -0.07
N ILE A 210 4.51 12.27 -1.10
CA ILE A 210 3.68 11.09 -1.26
C ILE A 210 4.49 9.89 -0.78
N ALA A 211 4.04 9.19 0.27
CA ALA A 211 4.67 7.96 0.73
C ALA A 211 3.92 6.73 0.24
N ILE A 212 4.66 5.75 -0.29
CA ILE A 212 4.18 4.39 -0.54
C ILE A 212 4.81 3.49 0.52
N THR A 213 4.01 3.07 1.51
CA THR A 213 4.52 2.36 2.69
C THR A 213 3.49 1.37 3.22
N ARG A 214 3.87 0.49 4.13
CA ARG A 214 2.96 -0.43 4.79
C ARG A 214 1.96 0.33 5.67
N PHE A 215 0.72 -0.20 5.80
CA PHE A 215 -0.35 0.37 6.64
C PHE A 215 -0.05 0.21 8.13
N VAL A 216 1.00 0.90 8.61
CA VAL A 216 1.36 1.00 10.03
C VAL A 216 1.86 2.40 10.32
N GLN A 217 1.72 2.82 11.58
CA GLN A 217 2.38 4.03 12.03
C GLN A 217 3.90 3.84 11.99
N SER A 218 4.59 4.74 11.32
CA SER A 218 6.04 4.68 11.11
C SER A 218 6.60 6.08 10.84
N PRO A 219 7.90 6.29 11.03
CA PRO A 219 8.52 7.59 10.74
C PRO A 219 8.25 8.09 9.32
N VAL A 220 8.21 7.20 8.31
CA VAL A 220 7.88 7.56 6.92
C VAL A 220 6.41 7.97 6.82
N SER A 221 5.48 7.23 7.45
CA SER A 221 4.06 7.60 7.42
C SER A 221 3.79 8.91 8.16
N ASP A 222 4.53 9.21 9.24
CA ASP A 222 4.34 10.42 10.02
C ASP A 222 4.85 11.68 9.30
N LEU A 223 5.91 11.56 8.50
CA LEU A 223 6.47 12.65 7.70
C LEU A 223 5.72 12.93 6.40
N ALA A 224 4.94 11.98 5.89
CA ALA A 224 4.26 12.09 4.60
C ALA A 224 3.03 12.99 4.66
N ASP A 225 2.81 13.79 3.61
CA ASP A 225 1.60 14.58 3.40
C ASP A 225 0.48 13.71 2.82
N TYR A 226 0.81 12.79 1.93
CA TYR A 226 -0.11 11.83 1.31
C TYR A 226 0.41 10.42 1.48
N LYS A 227 -0.48 9.48 1.82
CA LYS A 227 -0.10 8.11 2.17
C LYS A 227 -0.85 7.11 1.30
N LEU A 228 -0.13 6.37 0.50
CA LEU A 228 -0.63 5.24 -0.27
C LEU A 228 -0.12 3.96 0.39
N TYR A 229 -1.02 3.17 0.92
CA TYR A 229 -0.66 2.04 1.74
C TYR A 229 -0.59 0.74 0.96
N THR A 230 0.46 -0.04 1.22
CA THR A 230 0.59 -1.42 0.78
C THR A 230 0.20 -2.37 1.90
N ALA A 231 -0.46 -3.46 1.54
CA ALA A 231 -0.52 -4.66 2.35
C ALA A 231 0.44 -5.69 1.76
N ALA A 232 1.19 -6.37 2.61
CA ALA A 232 1.96 -7.53 2.19
C ALA A 232 2.10 -8.48 3.37
N ASN A 233 1.72 -9.73 3.14
CA ASN A 233 1.94 -10.83 4.05
C ASN A 233 3.32 -11.43 3.77
N GLU A 234 4.38 -10.72 4.14
CA GLU A 234 5.72 -11.28 4.08
C GLU A 234 5.91 -12.20 5.28
N SER A 235 5.92 -13.52 5.02
CA SER A 235 6.24 -14.53 6.02
C SER A 235 7.69 -14.41 6.51
N VAL A 236 8.03 -15.15 7.56
CA VAL A 236 9.35 -15.20 8.20
C VAL A 236 10.50 -15.50 7.21
N PHE A 237 10.21 -16.16 6.09
CA PHE A 237 11.13 -16.32 4.96
C PHE A 237 11.19 -15.07 4.08
N ARG A 238 11.53 -13.96 4.68
CA ARG A 238 11.68 -12.63 4.09
C ARG A 238 12.86 -12.54 3.12
N SER A 239 12.92 -13.45 2.16
CA SER A 239 13.98 -13.45 1.14
C SER A 239 13.54 -12.66 -0.08
N GLY A 240 13.67 -11.33 -0.02
CA GLY A 240 13.68 -10.55 -1.23
C GLY A 240 12.48 -9.69 -1.55
N ALA A 241 11.62 -9.32 -0.58
CA ALA A 241 10.52 -8.36 -0.78
C ALA A 241 9.62 -8.71 -2.00
N MET A 242 9.11 -9.94 -2.05
CA MET A 242 8.35 -10.43 -3.21
C MET A 242 6.99 -9.75 -3.33
N SER A 243 6.10 -9.97 -2.36
CA SER A 243 4.72 -9.44 -2.40
C SER A 243 4.68 -7.94 -2.15
N SER A 244 5.53 -7.41 -1.26
CA SER A 244 5.61 -5.97 -1.02
C SER A 244 6.05 -5.18 -2.26
N ARG A 245 6.98 -5.71 -3.04
CA ARG A 245 7.40 -5.11 -4.31
C ARG A 245 6.26 -5.10 -5.33
N LEU A 246 5.51 -6.21 -5.47
CA LEU A 246 4.36 -6.26 -6.37
C LEU A 246 3.27 -5.27 -5.96
N SER A 247 2.98 -5.14 -4.68
CA SER A 247 2.04 -4.16 -4.16
C SER A 247 2.48 -2.71 -4.44
N GLN A 248 3.77 -2.41 -4.30
CA GLN A 248 4.35 -1.11 -4.66
C GLN A 248 4.22 -0.84 -6.16
N LEU A 249 4.54 -1.82 -7.01
CA LEU A 249 4.39 -1.71 -8.47
C LEU A 249 2.93 -1.48 -8.86
N ASN A 250 1.98 -2.19 -8.24
CA ASN A 250 0.56 -1.99 -8.48
C ASN A 250 0.09 -0.57 -8.14
N ILE A 251 0.57 0.02 -7.02
CA ILE A 251 0.27 1.42 -6.68
C ILE A 251 0.84 2.37 -7.75
N ILE A 252 2.03 2.12 -8.26
CA ILE A 252 2.62 2.91 -9.35
C ILE A 252 1.79 2.78 -10.62
N ASP A 253 1.30 1.58 -10.96
CA ASP A 253 0.42 1.36 -12.11
C ASP A 253 -0.90 2.13 -11.97
N ILE A 254 -1.49 2.15 -10.78
CA ILE A 254 -2.71 2.90 -10.48
C ILE A 254 -2.46 4.41 -10.64
N LEU A 255 -1.37 4.95 -10.07
CA LEU A 255 -1.00 6.37 -10.20
C LEU A 255 -0.77 6.75 -11.66
N TYR A 256 0.00 5.94 -12.39
CA TYR A 256 0.27 6.16 -13.82
C TYR A 256 -1.01 6.16 -14.63
N THR A 257 -1.87 5.15 -14.44
CA THR A 257 -3.12 5.03 -15.18
C THR A 257 -4.09 6.17 -14.84
N ALA A 258 -4.17 6.57 -13.56
CA ALA A 258 -4.99 7.69 -13.14
C ALA A 258 -4.51 9.01 -13.76
N LEU A 259 -3.19 9.26 -13.78
CA LEU A 259 -2.59 10.42 -14.47
C LEU A 259 -2.88 10.41 -15.98
N ALA A 260 -2.71 9.27 -16.62
CA ALA A 260 -2.93 9.08 -18.04
C ALA A 260 -4.40 9.33 -18.42
N ASN A 261 -5.32 8.82 -17.61
CA ASN A 261 -6.77 8.95 -17.84
C ASN A 261 -7.28 10.37 -17.60
N ASP A 262 -6.70 11.09 -16.64
CA ASP A 262 -7.12 12.47 -16.32
C ASP A 262 -6.78 13.49 -17.44
N SER A 263 -5.80 13.15 -18.31
CA SER A 263 -5.39 13.94 -19.48
C SER A 263 -5.37 13.07 -20.75
N TYR A 264 -6.44 12.33 -20.98
CA TYR A 264 -6.50 11.21 -21.93
C TYR A 264 -6.01 11.56 -23.35
N GLU A 265 -6.53 12.62 -23.95
CA GLU A 265 -6.15 13.04 -25.34
C GLU A 265 -4.68 13.43 -25.44
N GLN A 266 -4.19 14.24 -24.49
CA GLN A 266 -2.78 14.64 -24.43
C GLN A 266 -1.88 13.42 -24.18
N THR A 267 -2.36 12.47 -23.37
CA THR A 267 -1.62 11.22 -23.09
C THR A 267 -1.48 10.37 -24.35
N LEU A 268 -2.53 10.23 -25.17
CA LEU A 268 -2.46 9.49 -26.43
C LEU A 268 -1.43 10.10 -27.39
N GLU A 269 -1.40 11.42 -27.50
CA GLU A 269 -0.39 12.12 -28.31
C GLU A 269 1.03 11.86 -27.79
N GLN A 270 1.26 11.98 -26.47
CA GLN A 270 2.55 11.73 -25.84
C GLN A 270 3.00 10.27 -26.02
N LEU A 271 2.11 9.33 -25.82
CA LEU A 271 2.41 7.90 -25.99
C LEU A 271 2.75 7.57 -27.46
N SER A 272 2.04 8.16 -28.41
CA SER A 272 2.35 8.03 -29.83
C SER A 272 3.73 8.59 -30.16
N ARG A 273 4.06 9.79 -29.66
CA ARG A 273 5.37 10.45 -29.85
C ARG A 273 6.52 9.67 -29.22
N THR A 274 6.28 9.02 -28.08
CA THR A 274 7.30 8.22 -27.36
C THR A 274 7.34 6.77 -27.78
N HIS A 275 6.56 6.37 -28.79
CA HIS A 275 6.59 5.01 -29.33
C HIS A 275 7.89 4.80 -30.11
N ILE A 276 8.74 3.90 -29.66
CA ILE A 276 9.99 3.55 -30.31
C ILE A 276 9.74 2.41 -31.30
N HIS A 277 9.77 2.72 -32.57
CA HIS A 277 9.75 1.69 -33.63
C HIS A 277 11.10 1.00 -33.70
N LYS A 278 11.15 -0.30 -33.49
CA LYS A 278 12.36 -1.08 -33.76
C LYS A 278 12.47 -1.34 -35.27
N PRO A 279 13.63 -1.07 -35.90
CA PRO A 279 13.84 -1.43 -37.31
C PRO A 279 13.61 -2.94 -37.48
N GLY A 280 12.69 -3.33 -38.39
CA GLY A 280 12.41 -4.73 -38.72
C GLY A 280 11.20 -5.36 -37.95
N SER A 281 10.50 -4.65 -37.08
CA SER A 281 9.21 -5.12 -36.56
C SER A 281 8.08 -4.67 -37.46
N SER A 282 7.62 -5.54 -38.35
CA SER A 282 6.30 -5.40 -38.98
C SER A 282 5.25 -5.56 -37.91
N ILE A 283 4.37 -4.55 -37.80
CA ILE A 283 3.18 -4.60 -36.94
C ILE A 283 2.29 -5.74 -37.45
N GLY A 284 2.08 -6.78 -36.61
CA GLY A 284 1.00 -7.74 -36.79
C GLY A 284 -0.27 -7.21 -36.15
#